data_dc8e40765265f1a23d32ba136c035004
#
_entry.id   dc8e40765265f1a23d32ba136c035004
#
_cell.length_a   1.000
_cell.length_b   1.000
_cell.length_c   1.000
_cell.angle_alpha   90.00
_cell.angle_beta   90.00
_cell.angle_gamma   90.00
#
_symmetry.space_group_name_H-M   'P 1'
#
loop_
_entity.id
_entity.type
_entity.pdbx_description
1 polymer ?
#
loop_
_entity_poly.entity_id
_entity_poly.type
_entity_poly.pdbx_seq_one_letter_code
_entity_poly.pdbx_strand_id
1 'polypeptide(L)'
;MASPGVYLFTRKGRRAYVGRSDRDVVARTRSSYRQGDYDLTITVYETASARQAYLLECRLFHRHRPCDNDIHPAVPAGTNWRCPVKGCPWS
;
A
#
# COMPACT_ATOMS: atom_id res chain seq x y z
N MET A 1 -6.10 19.02 0.96
CA MET A 1 -5.51 18.66 -0.33
C MET A 1 -5.28 17.16 -0.42
N ALA A 2 -5.43 16.62 -1.62
CA ALA A 2 -5.14 15.20 -1.84
C ALA A 2 -3.65 14.93 -1.74
N SER A 3 -3.29 13.79 -1.15
CA SER A 3 -1.89 13.37 -1.01
C SER A 3 -1.74 11.92 -1.46
N PRO A 4 -0.61 11.57 -2.06
CA PRO A 4 -0.26 10.17 -2.25
C PRO A 4 -0.07 9.48 -0.90
N GLY A 5 -0.17 8.18 -0.89
CA GLY A 5 0.05 7.46 0.36
C GLY A 5 -0.26 5.98 0.27
N VAL A 6 -0.23 5.35 1.42
CA VAL A 6 -0.43 3.92 1.58
C VAL A 6 -1.49 3.70 2.67
N TYR A 7 -2.30 2.66 2.50
CA TYR A 7 -3.28 2.27 3.50
C TYR A 7 -3.13 0.80 3.84
N LEU A 8 -3.49 0.47 5.08
CA LEU A 8 -3.37 -0.88 5.61
C LEU A 8 -4.71 -1.27 6.23
N PHE A 9 -5.28 -2.36 5.76
CA PHE A 9 -6.51 -2.93 6.31
C PHE A 9 -6.21 -4.17 7.11
N THR A 10 -7.02 -4.39 8.16
CA THR A 10 -6.95 -5.63 8.95
C THR A 10 -8.26 -6.39 8.81
N ARG A 11 -8.18 -7.69 9.05
CA ARG A 11 -9.35 -8.58 9.16
C ARG A 11 -9.13 -9.49 10.35
N LYS A 12 -10.05 -9.42 11.33
CA LYS A 12 -9.94 -10.20 12.57
C LYS A 12 -8.57 -9.97 13.25
N GLY A 13 -8.11 -8.72 13.24
CA GLY A 13 -6.85 -8.33 13.88
C GLY A 13 -5.59 -8.62 13.07
N ARG A 14 -5.69 -9.27 11.92
CA ARG A 14 -4.53 -9.60 11.09
C ARG A 14 -4.41 -8.63 9.93
N ARG A 15 -3.16 -8.30 9.53
CA ARG A 15 -2.93 -7.47 8.35
C ARG A 15 -3.38 -8.22 7.12
N ALA A 16 -4.39 -7.69 6.45
CA ALA A 16 -5.03 -8.37 5.33
C ALA A 16 -4.66 -7.76 3.99
N TYR A 17 -4.51 -6.45 3.91
CA TYR A 17 -4.26 -5.78 2.64
C TYR A 17 -3.50 -4.49 2.82
N VAL A 18 -2.48 -4.29 1.96
CA VAL A 18 -1.75 -3.03 1.82
C VAL A 18 -2.02 -2.50 0.42
N GLY A 19 -2.44 -1.24 0.33
CA GLY A 19 -2.69 -0.60 -0.95
C GLY A 19 -2.04 0.75 -1.04
N ARG A 20 -2.04 1.31 -2.24
CA ARG A 20 -1.38 2.59 -2.52
C ARG A 20 -2.26 3.45 -3.42
N SER A 21 -2.16 4.75 -3.23
CA SER A 21 -2.62 5.73 -4.21
C SER A 21 -1.49 6.70 -4.51
N ASP A 22 -1.29 6.96 -5.80
CA ASP A 22 -0.26 7.91 -6.24
C ASP A 22 -0.79 9.35 -6.25
N ARG A 23 -2.06 9.55 -5.95
CA ARG A 23 -2.72 10.87 -6.02
C ARG A 23 -3.50 11.23 -4.76
N ASP A 24 -4.40 10.36 -4.31
CA ASP A 24 -5.33 10.66 -3.23
C ASP A 24 -5.58 9.39 -2.42
N VAL A 25 -4.79 9.21 -1.36
CA VAL A 25 -4.87 8.01 -0.54
C VAL A 25 -6.19 7.92 0.23
N VAL A 26 -6.77 9.04 0.63
CA VAL A 26 -8.03 9.02 1.39
C VAL A 26 -9.17 8.51 0.51
N ALA A 27 -9.29 9.01 -0.71
CA ALA A 27 -10.32 8.56 -1.64
C ALA A 27 -10.13 7.08 -2.02
N ARG A 28 -8.89 6.68 -2.28
CA ARG A 28 -8.58 5.30 -2.62
C ARG A 28 -8.88 4.36 -1.45
N THR A 29 -8.58 4.77 -0.23
CA THR A 29 -8.86 3.98 0.97
C THR A 29 -10.36 3.69 1.09
N ARG A 30 -11.19 4.70 0.90
CA ARG A 30 -12.66 4.53 0.95
C ARG A 30 -13.16 3.57 -0.11
N SER A 31 -12.66 3.73 -1.33
CA SER A 31 -13.05 2.87 -2.46
C SER A 31 -12.66 1.41 -2.22
N SER A 32 -11.43 1.18 -1.79
CA SER A 32 -10.92 -0.17 -1.54
C SER A 32 -11.60 -0.83 -0.34
N TYR A 33 -11.88 -0.07 0.70
CA TYR A 33 -12.55 -0.60 1.89
C TYR A 33 -13.94 -1.17 1.57
N ARG A 34 -14.66 -0.51 0.67
CA ARG A 34 -16.01 -0.95 0.28
C ARG A 34 -16.01 -2.27 -0.46
N GLN A 35 -14.89 -2.64 -1.08
CA GLN A 35 -14.78 -3.86 -1.89
C GLN A 35 -14.37 -5.07 -1.07
N GLY A 36 -13.92 -4.89 0.17
CA GLY A 36 -13.44 -5.96 1.02
C GLY A 36 -14.25 -6.07 2.30
N ASP A 37 -14.03 -7.17 3.01
CA ASP A 37 -14.61 -7.43 4.32
C ASP A 37 -13.53 -7.20 5.37
N TYR A 38 -13.33 -5.95 5.75
CA TYR A 38 -12.24 -5.55 6.64
C TYR A 38 -12.77 -5.00 7.95
N ASP A 39 -11.91 -5.04 8.97
CA ASP A 39 -12.19 -4.41 10.26
C ASP A 39 -12.33 -2.89 10.08
N LEU A 40 -12.99 -2.24 11.01
CA LEU A 40 -13.13 -0.78 11.00
C LEU A 40 -11.80 -0.07 11.26
N THR A 41 -10.81 -0.76 11.83
CA THR A 41 -9.49 -0.18 12.06
C THR A 41 -8.72 -0.11 10.76
N ILE A 42 -8.42 1.11 10.32
CA ILE A 42 -7.72 1.37 9.07
C ILE A 42 -6.55 2.29 9.39
N THR A 43 -5.36 1.94 8.89
CA THR A 43 -4.20 2.82 9.01
C THR A 43 -3.92 3.45 7.66
N VAL A 44 -3.80 4.78 7.64
CA VAL A 44 -3.50 5.55 6.43
C VAL A 44 -2.21 6.32 6.65
N TYR A 45 -1.30 6.20 5.71
CA TYR A 45 -0.03 6.91 5.71
C TYR A 45 -0.01 7.88 4.53
N GLU A 46 -0.08 9.17 4.79
CA GLU A 46 0.10 10.17 3.74
C GLU A 46 1.59 10.38 3.50
N THR A 47 1.97 10.50 2.25
CA THR A 47 3.37 10.72 1.86
C THR A 47 3.50 11.98 1.05
N ALA A 48 4.73 12.49 0.92
CA ALA A 48 4.99 13.72 0.19
C ALA A 48 5.01 13.52 -1.34
N SER A 49 5.18 12.27 -1.79
CA SER A 49 5.27 11.99 -3.23
C SER A 49 4.80 10.57 -3.53
N ALA A 50 4.48 10.34 -4.81
CA ALA A 50 4.12 9.01 -5.27
C ALA A 50 5.28 8.02 -5.11
N ARG A 51 6.52 8.47 -5.28
CA ARG A 51 7.69 7.62 -5.06
C ARG A 51 7.78 7.16 -3.61
N GLN A 52 7.59 8.05 -2.66
CA GLN A 52 7.59 7.69 -1.24
C GLN A 52 6.46 6.71 -0.93
N ALA A 53 5.29 6.89 -1.54
CA ALA A 53 4.17 5.97 -1.37
C ALA A 53 4.55 4.57 -1.88
N TYR A 54 5.17 4.47 -3.05
CA TYR A 54 5.63 3.19 -3.57
C TYR A 54 6.64 2.52 -2.65
N LEU A 55 7.64 3.26 -2.18
CA LEU A 55 8.67 2.73 -1.30
C LEU A 55 8.07 2.23 0.02
N LEU A 56 7.13 2.98 0.58
CA LEU A 56 6.46 2.59 1.82
C LEU A 56 5.59 1.36 1.63
N GLU A 57 4.85 1.29 0.52
CA GLU A 57 4.03 0.11 0.20
C GLU A 57 4.88 -1.16 0.13
N CYS A 58 6.04 -1.08 -0.54
CA CYS A 58 6.96 -2.20 -0.61
C CYS A 58 7.41 -2.66 0.78
N ARG A 59 7.79 -1.71 1.64
CA ARG A 59 8.23 -2.03 3.00
C ARG A 59 7.13 -2.69 3.82
N LEU A 60 5.93 -2.16 3.76
CA LEU A 60 4.79 -2.73 4.49
C LEU A 60 4.39 -4.08 3.94
N PHE A 61 4.42 -4.26 2.62
CA PHE A 61 4.15 -5.55 2.00
C PHE A 61 5.11 -6.63 2.51
N HIS A 62 6.41 -6.34 2.51
CA HIS A 62 7.41 -7.31 2.98
C HIS A 62 7.32 -7.55 4.49
N ARG A 63 7.05 -6.51 5.26
CA ARG A 63 6.98 -6.60 6.71
C ARG A 63 5.80 -7.42 7.18
N HIS A 64 4.63 -7.19 6.62
CA HIS A 64 3.37 -7.76 7.12
C HIS A 64 2.90 -8.97 6.33
N ARG A 65 3.34 -9.14 5.10
CA ARG A 65 2.89 -10.20 4.18
C ARG A 65 1.38 -10.37 4.24
N PRO A 66 0.62 -9.31 3.86
CA PRO A 66 -0.84 -9.32 4.00
C PRO A 66 -1.47 -10.46 3.20
N CYS A 67 -2.48 -11.12 3.78
CA CYS A 67 -3.05 -12.32 3.16
C CYS A 67 -3.78 -12.08 1.85
N ASP A 68 -4.27 -10.85 1.61
CA ASP A 68 -4.98 -10.51 0.38
C ASP A 68 -4.07 -9.93 -0.71
N ASN A 69 -2.78 -9.75 -0.44
CA ASN A 69 -1.81 -9.28 -1.43
C ASN A 69 -1.08 -10.45 -2.05
N ASP A 70 -1.57 -10.95 -3.18
CA ASP A 70 -1.00 -12.13 -3.84
C ASP A 70 0.28 -11.81 -4.60
N ILE A 71 0.45 -10.56 -5.02
CA ILE A 71 1.61 -10.15 -5.83
C ILE A 71 2.28 -8.93 -5.20
N HIS A 72 3.57 -8.79 -5.53
CA HIS A 72 4.37 -7.64 -5.10
C HIS A 72 3.77 -6.33 -5.65
N PRO A 73 3.86 -5.21 -4.90
CA PRO A 73 3.42 -3.92 -5.41
C PRO A 73 3.99 -3.61 -6.78
N ALA A 74 3.13 -3.18 -7.70
CA ALA A 74 3.54 -2.90 -9.07
C ALA A 74 4.33 -1.60 -9.16
N VAL A 75 5.40 -1.60 -9.95
CA VAL A 75 6.14 -0.37 -10.27
C VAL A 75 5.26 0.48 -11.18
N PRO A 76 5.03 1.76 -10.85
CA PRO A 76 4.21 2.62 -11.70
C PRO A 76 4.79 2.74 -13.13
N ALA A 77 3.91 2.76 -14.12
CA ALA A 77 4.31 2.89 -15.51
C ALA A 77 5.11 4.18 -15.72
N GLY A 78 6.15 4.10 -16.51
CA GLY A 78 7.01 5.26 -16.81
C GLY A 78 8.05 5.57 -15.74
N THR A 79 8.15 4.75 -14.69
CA THR A 79 9.17 4.93 -13.66
C THR A 79 10.17 3.77 -13.67
N ASN A 80 11.34 4.03 -13.10
CA ASN A 80 12.35 3.00 -12.86
C ASN A 80 12.56 2.75 -11.37
N TRP A 81 11.56 3.02 -10.58
CA TRP A 81 11.64 2.85 -9.13
C TRP A 81 11.80 1.38 -8.77
N ARG A 82 12.50 1.12 -7.69
CA ARG A 82 12.81 -0.23 -7.23
C ARG A 82 12.40 -0.41 -5.77
N CYS A 83 12.03 -1.64 -5.43
CA CYS A 83 11.71 -1.99 -4.06
C CYS A 83 12.93 -1.73 -3.16
N PRO A 84 12.77 -1.03 -2.04
CA PRO A 84 13.90 -0.71 -1.15
C PRO A 84 14.33 -1.88 -0.27
N VAL A 85 13.59 -2.99 -0.28
CA VAL A 85 13.89 -4.13 0.58
C VAL A 85 15.01 -4.95 -0.03
N LYS A 86 16.10 -5.13 0.72
CA LYS A 86 17.28 -5.87 0.27
C LYS A 86 16.92 -7.34 0.02
N GLY A 87 17.40 -7.87 -1.08
CA GLY A 87 17.14 -9.26 -1.45
C GLY A 87 15.84 -9.50 -2.21
N CYS A 88 15.00 -8.48 -2.37
CA CYS A 88 13.78 -8.61 -3.15
C CYS A 88 14.11 -8.61 -4.65
N PRO A 89 13.48 -9.51 -5.46
CA PRO A 89 13.69 -9.53 -6.92
C PRO A 89 13.31 -8.21 -7.60
N TRP A 90 12.49 -7.38 -6.97
CA TRP A 90 12.06 -6.08 -7.49
C TRP A 90 12.96 -4.92 -7.05
N SER A 91 13.97 -5.23 -6.28
CA SER A 91 14.93 -4.21 -5.83
C SER A 91 15.98 -3.86 -6.90
#